data_c7551c5e67a209c93c5227008b5fa956
#
_entry.id   c7551c5e67a209c93c5227008b5fa956
#
_cell.length_a   1.000
_cell.length_b   1.000
_cell.length_c   1.000
_cell.angle_alpha   90.00
_cell.angle_beta   90.00
_cell.angle_gamma   90.00
#
_symmetry.space_group_name_H-M   'P 1'
#
loop_
_entity.id
_entity.type
_entity.pdbx_description
1 polymer ?
#
loop_
_entity_poly.entity_id
_entity_poly.type
_entity_poly.pdbx_seq_one_letter_code
_entity_poly.pdbx_strand_id
1 'polypeptide(L)'
;GFGYDLHPRLPQSAEGADENWSWAYMFDRMYRGDMEGLFAFGMNPVSNGPHSKKVVSALSKLKWLVVAENFEQETAAFWRDDIQALVDQTPADVATEVFMLPAANFAEKDGAFVNSARWIQWKWKAVDPPGEARPDQEIIARIFLAVRELYAREGGVHPAPVAALDWWYSNPASPSLDEAAKEINGWATE
;
A
#
# COMPACT_ATOMS: atom_id res chain seq x y z
N GLY A 1 -24.72 4.86 6.45
CA GLY A 1 -24.03 3.70 5.93
C GLY A 1 -23.49 3.98 4.56
N PHE A 2 -22.21 3.75 4.38
CA PHE A 2 -21.58 3.85 3.06
C PHE A 2 -22.24 2.84 2.12
N GLY A 3 -22.85 3.32 1.05
CA GLY A 3 -23.46 2.45 0.04
C GLY A 3 -22.38 1.62 -0.63
N TYR A 4 -22.58 0.33 -0.66
CA TYR A 4 -21.64 -0.61 -1.28
C TYR A 4 -21.37 -0.35 -2.75
N ASP A 5 -22.27 0.32 -3.42
CA ASP A 5 -22.15 0.66 -4.84
C ASP A 5 -21.21 1.83 -5.10
N LEU A 6 -20.87 2.61 -4.07
CA LEU A 6 -19.99 3.77 -4.17
C LEU A 6 -18.54 3.48 -3.73
N HIS A 7 -18.34 2.41 -2.96
CA HIS A 7 -17.01 2.00 -2.52
C HIS A 7 -16.65 0.69 -3.22
N PRO A 8 -15.70 0.71 -4.17
CA PRO A 8 -15.23 -0.51 -4.80
C PRO A 8 -14.69 -1.42 -3.72
N ARG A 9 -15.40 -2.48 -3.45
CA ARG A 9 -14.91 -3.56 -2.61
C ARG A 9 -13.86 -4.33 -3.38
N LEU A 10 -12.96 -4.92 -2.65
CA LEU A 10 -12.25 -6.09 -3.17
C LEU A 10 -13.29 -7.04 -3.75
N PRO A 11 -13.08 -7.57 -4.96
CA PRO A 11 -14.01 -8.50 -5.57
C PRO A 11 -14.39 -9.56 -4.55
N GLN A 12 -15.69 -9.66 -4.28
CA GLN A 12 -16.13 -10.71 -3.36
C GLN A 12 -16.04 -12.03 -4.08
N SER A 13 -15.59 -13.03 -3.36
CA SER A 13 -15.50 -14.41 -3.83
C SER A 13 -16.83 -15.04 -4.29
N ALA A 14 -17.94 -14.29 -4.25
CA ALA A 14 -19.24 -14.77 -4.71
C ALA A 14 -19.32 -14.96 -6.22
N GLU A 15 -18.55 -14.20 -7.00
CA GLU A 15 -18.42 -14.37 -8.45
C GLU A 15 -17.15 -15.14 -8.85
N GLY A 16 -16.31 -15.48 -7.89
CA GLY A 16 -15.07 -16.23 -8.03
C GLY A 16 -14.76 -16.97 -6.75
N ALA A 17 -15.62 -17.92 -6.37
CA ALA A 17 -15.45 -18.71 -5.14
C ALA A 17 -14.09 -19.41 -5.03
N ASP A 18 -13.37 -19.51 -6.17
CA ASP A 18 -12.04 -20.09 -6.28
C ASP A 18 -10.91 -19.04 -6.25
N GLU A 19 -11.23 -17.73 -6.15
CA GLU A 19 -10.19 -16.71 -6.08
C GLU A 19 -9.53 -16.68 -4.71
N ASN A 20 -8.27 -17.03 -4.70
CA ASN A 20 -7.42 -16.99 -3.51
C ASN A 20 -6.70 -15.64 -3.43
N TRP A 21 -7.01 -14.88 -2.40
CA TRP A 21 -6.39 -13.56 -2.12
C TRP A 21 -5.27 -13.65 -1.11
N SER A 22 -4.74 -14.86 -0.88
CA SER A 22 -3.60 -15.02 0.01
C SER A 22 -2.35 -14.32 -0.52
N TRP A 23 -1.49 -13.93 0.38
CA TRP A 23 -0.20 -13.32 0.05
C TRP A 23 0.62 -14.17 -0.94
N ALA A 24 0.67 -15.48 -0.72
CA ALA A 24 1.40 -16.41 -1.60
C ALA A 24 0.81 -16.45 -3.02
N TYR A 25 -0.51 -16.39 -3.14
CA TYR A 25 -1.20 -16.39 -4.44
C TYR A 25 -1.00 -15.05 -5.18
N MET A 26 -0.99 -13.93 -4.46
CA MET A 26 -0.67 -12.62 -5.03
C MET A 26 0.73 -12.63 -5.68
N PHE A 27 1.74 -13.17 -5.01
CA PHE A 27 3.08 -13.32 -5.57
C PHE A 27 3.15 -14.34 -6.71
N ASP A 28 2.31 -15.35 -6.70
CA ASP A 28 2.19 -16.28 -7.83
C ASP A 28 1.64 -15.59 -9.07
N ARG A 29 0.63 -14.76 -8.93
CA ARG A 29 0.08 -13.94 -10.03
C ARG A 29 1.10 -12.95 -10.57
N MET A 30 1.83 -12.24 -9.69
CA MET A 30 2.93 -11.37 -10.11
C MET A 30 4.00 -12.15 -10.88
N TYR A 31 4.39 -13.33 -10.39
CA TYR A 31 5.37 -14.19 -11.05
C TYR A 31 4.92 -14.63 -12.45
N ARG A 32 3.63 -14.82 -12.67
CA ARG A 32 3.05 -15.13 -13.99
C ARG A 32 2.93 -13.90 -14.89
N GLY A 33 3.07 -12.69 -14.35
CA GLY A 33 2.87 -11.44 -15.08
C GLY A 33 1.41 -10.98 -15.15
N ASP A 34 0.55 -11.50 -14.28
CA ASP A 34 -0.88 -11.14 -14.23
C ASP A 34 -1.14 -9.85 -13.42
N MET A 35 -0.09 -9.24 -12.88
CA MET A 35 -0.17 -7.99 -12.11
C MET A 35 0.80 -6.97 -12.67
N GLU A 36 0.37 -5.72 -12.74
CA GLU A 36 1.18 -4.63 -13.30
C GLU A 36 1.93 -3.84 -12.25
N GLY A 37 1.45 -3.78 -11.02
CA GLY A 37 2.05 -2.97 -9.97
C GLY A 37 1.74 -3.47 -8.58
N LEU A 38 2.54 -2.98 -7.62
CA LEU A 38 2.38 -3.30 -6.20
C LEU A 38 2.66 -2.07 -5.34
N PHE A 39 1.83 -1.89 -4.31
CA PHE A 39 2.13 -1.03 -3.16
C PHE A 39 2.59 -1.92 -1.99
N ALA A 40 3.78 -1.66 -1.47
CA ALA A 40 4.34 -2.32 -0.29
C ALA A 40 4.52 -1.28 0.83
N PHE A 41 3.69 -1.38 1.87
CA PHE A 41 3.72 -0.48 3.03
C PHE A 41 4.15 -1.24 4.27
N GLY A 42 5.26 -0.82 4.89
CA GLY A 42 5.76 -1.40 6.13
C GLY A 42 6.04 -2.91 6.05
N MET A 43 6.41 -3.39 4.87
CA MET A 43 6.60 -4.81 4.61
C MET A 43 7.79 -5.06 3.69
N ASN A 44 8.60 -6.06 4.02
CA ASN A 44 9.76 -6.46 3.22
C ASN A 44 9.57 -7.88 2.65
N PRO A 45 8.76 -8.04 1.58
CA PRO A 45 8.46 -9.34 0.99
C PRO A 45 9.69 -10.15 0.57
N VAL A 46 10.74 -9.51 0.10
CA VAL A 46 11.97 -10.20 -0.33
C VAL A 46 12.62 -10.92 0.84
N SER A 47 12.63 -10.32 2.02
CA SER A 47 13.23 -10.90 3.22
C SER A 47 12.25 -11.76 4.03
N ASN A 48 11.01 -11.30 4.20
CA ASN A 48 10.02 -11.93 5.08
C ASN A 48 9.13 -12.96 4.38
N GLY A 49 9.11 -12.93 3.05
CA GLY A 49 8.26 -13.81 2.27
C GLY A 49 8.81 -15.22 2.15
N PRO A 50 7.95 -16.24 2.09
CA PRO A 50 8.38 -17.56 1.72
C PRO A 50 8.88 -17.56 0.28
N HIS A 51 9.98 -18.24 0.03
CA HIS A 51 10.56 -18.39 -1.30
C HIS A 51 11.06 -17.08 -1.94
N SER A 52 12.05 -16.44 -1.32
CA SER A 52 12.63 -15.15 -1.75
C SER A 52 12.97 -15.07 -3.24
N LYS A 53 13.50 -16.13 -3.84
CA LYS A 53 13.78 -16.18 -5.29
C LYS A 53 12.53 -15.95 -6.13
N LYS A 54 11.41 -16.55 -5.77
CA LYS A 54 10.12 -16.33 -6.46
C LYS A 54 9.63 -14.91 -6.27
N VAL A 55 9.80 -14.35 -5.07
CA VAL A 55 9.42 -12.97 -4.76
C VAL A 55 10.24 -11.99 -5.63
N VAL A 56 11.56 -12.13 -5.68
CA VAL A 56 12.43 -11.29 -6.52
C VAL A 56 12.02 -11.39 -7.99
N SER A 57 11.85 -12.62 -8.51
CA SER A 57 11.39 -12.83 -9.89
C SER A 57 10.00 -12.26 -10.16
N ALA A 58 9.10 -12.29 -9.17
CA ALA A 58 7.76 -11.71 -9.28
C ALA A 58 7.81 -10.18 -9.35
N LEU A 59 8.60 -9.55 -8.49
CA LEU A 59 8.79 -8.10 -8.51
C LEU A 59 9.40 -7.61 -9.83
N SER A 60 10.30 -8.39 -10.43
CA SER A 60 10.91 -8.07 -11.74
C SER A 60 9.91 -8.16 -12.93
N LYS A 61 8.69 -8.68 -12.71
CA LYS A 61 7.62 -8.72 -13.73
C LYS A 61 6.67 -7.51 -13.67
N LEU A 62 6.74 -6.74 -12.60
CA LEU A 62 5.90 -5.56 -12.45
C LEU A 62 6.33 -4.43 -13.39
N LYS A 63 5.42 -3.55 -13.75
CA LYS A 63 5.72 -2.29 -14.41
C LYS A 63 6.22 -1.26 -13.39
N TRP A 64 5.62 -1.27 -12.19
CA TRP A 64 5.98 -0.37 -11.12
C TRP A 64 5.83 -1.01 -9.73
N LEU A 65 6.65 -0.52 -8.80
CA LEU A 65 6.62 -0.88 -7.39
C LEU A 65 6.74 0.39 -6.54
N VAL A 66 5.76 0.63 -5.69
CA VAL A 66 5.81 1.70 -4.69
C VAL A 66 6.09 1.09 -3.32
N VAL A 67 7.18 1.48 -2.70
CA VAL A 67 7.57 1.03 -1.36
C VAL A 67 7.50 2.21 -0.40
N ALA A 68 6.65 2.15 0.62
CA ALA A 68 6.63 3.11 1.71
C ALA A 68 7.25 2.46 2.95
N GLU A 69 8.46 2.88 3.28
CA GLU A 69 9.27 2.25 4.33
C GLU A 69 10.21 3.25 5.00
N ASN A 70 10.64 2.92 6.21
CA ASN A 70 11.56 3.76 6.98
C ASN A 70 12.98 3.77 6.41
N PHE A 71 13.39 2.67 5.83
CA PHE A 71 14.72 2.44 5.28
C PHE A 71 14.62 1.73 3.94
N GLU A 72 15.64 1.92 3.10
CA GLU A 72 15.79 1.13 1.89
C GLU A 72 16.14 -0.32 2.27
N GLN A 73 15.12 -1.17 2.22
CA GLN A 73 15.23 -2.60 2.49
C GLN A 73 15.29 -3.39 1.17
N GLU A 74 15.49 -4.70 1.27
CA GLU A 74 15.68 -5.59 0.11
C GLU A 74 14.54 -5.48 -0.92
N THR A 75 13.31 -5.22 -0.48
CA THR A 75 12.19 -5.03 -1.41
C THR A 75 12.30 -3.75 -2.22
N ALA A 76 12.75 -2.64 -1.62
CA ALA A 76 12.99 -1.40 -2.35
C ALA A 76 14.25 -1.50 -3.23
N ALA A 77 15.21 -2.31 -2.82
CA ALA A 77 16.50 -2.51 -3.48
C ALA A 77 16.58 -3.81 -4.30
N PHE A 78 15.45 -4.48 -4.56
CA PHE A 78 15.43 -5.82 -5.19
C PHE A 78 16.13 -5.87 -6.54
N TRP A 79 16.23 -4.76 -7.22
CA TRP A 79 16.86 -4.58 -8.52
C TRP A 79 18.40 -4.57 -8.48
N ARG A 80 19.04 -4.53 -7.30
CA ARG A 80 20.49 -4.49 -7.14
C ARG A 80 21.13 -5.83 -7.49
N ASP A 81 22.42 -5.77 -7.87
CA ASP A 81 23.22 -6.93 -8.32
C ASP A 81 23.17 -8.11 -7.34
N ASP A 82 23.36 -7.86 -6.07
CA ASP A 82 23.42 -8.88 -5.02
C ASP A 82 22.09 -9.62 -4.84
N ILE A 83 20.96 -8.93 -5.03
CA ILE A 83 19.64 -9.52 -4.94
C ILE A 83 19.24 -10.19 -6.25
N GLN A 84 19.52 -9.57 -7.40
CA GLN A 84 19.22 -10.15 -8.71
C GLN A 84 20.05 -11.42 -8.98
N ALA A 85 21.26 -11.50 -8.43
CA ALA A 85 22.08 -12.72 -8.49
C ALA A 85 21.40 -13.95 -7.86
N LEU A 86 20.43 -13.77 -6.94
CA LEU A 86 19.66 -14.88 -6.37
C LEU A 86 18.79 -15.60 -7.42
N VAL A 87 18.48 -14.93 -8.52
CA VAL A 87 17.60 -15.42 -9.59
C VAL A 87 18.33 -15.48 -10.94
N ASP A 88 19.65 -15.45 -10.92
CA ASP A 88 20.52 -15.49 -12.11
C ASP A 88 20.20 -14.36 -13.12
N GLN A 89 19.86 -13.17 -12.61
CA GLN A 89 19.59 -11.95 -13.36
C GLN A 89 20.56 -10.83 -12.98
N THR A 90 20.53 -9.76 -13.75
CA THR A 90 21.29 -8.53 -13.50
C THR A 90 20.32 -7.35 -13.38
N PRO A 91 20.74 -6.19 -12.84
CA PRO A 91 19.91 -4.98 -12.84
C PRO A 91 19.40 -4.56 -14.22
N ALA A 92 20.14 -4.88 -15.28
CA ALA A 92 19.73 -4.56 -16.65
C ALA A 92 18.51 -5.36 -17.14
N ASP A 93 18.23 -6.48 -16.49
CA ASP A 93 17.08 -7.33 -16.82
C ASP A 93 15.78 -6.85 -16.12
N VAL A 94 15.89 -5.89 -15.19
CA VAL A 94 14.77 -5.37 -14.39
C VAL A 94 14.21 -4.12 -15.07
N ALA A 95 12.98 -4.23 -15.57
CA ALA A 95 12.26 -3.10 -16.16
C ALA A 95 11.28 -2.41 -15.17
N THR A 96 11.15 -2.92 -13.97
CA THR A 96 10.24 -2.38 -12.94
C THR A 96 10.72 -1.02 -12.46
N GLU A 97 9.87 -0.01 -12.59
CA GLU A 97 10.14 1.30 -11.99
C GLU A 97 9.84 1.26 -10.48
N VAL A 98 10.80 1.66 -9.65
CA VAL A 98 10.70 1.61 -8.19
C VAL A 98 10.61 3.02 -7.62
N PHE A 99 9.54 3.27 -6.87
CA PHE A 99 9.32 4.49 -6.11
C PHE A 99 9.47 4.20 -4.62
N MET A 100 10.48 4.75 -4.00
CA MET A 100 10.64 4.67 -2.55
C MET A 100 10.13 5.95 -1.90
N LEU A 101 9.13 5.80 -1.04
CA LEU A 101 8.52 6.90 -0.28
C LEU A 101 8.96 6.80 1.18
N PRO A 102 9.54 7.86 1.77
CA PRO A 102 9.95 7.84 3.16
C PRO A 102 8.73 7.82 4.07
N ALA A 103 8.57 6.74 4.82
CA ALA A 103 7.48 6.56 5.78
C ALA A 103 7.95 6.85 7.21
N ALA A 104 7.05 7.43 8.00
CA ALA A 104 7.29 7.67 9.42
C ALA A 104 7.32 6.36 10.20
N ASN A 105 8.27 6.23 11.12
CA ASN A 105 8.34 5.12 12.04
C ASN A 105 7.15 5.14 13.02
N PHE A 106 6.90 4.00 13.69
CA PHE A 106 5.78 3.90 14.63
C PHE A 106 5.83 4.94 15.77
N ALA A 107 7.03 5.35 16.21
CA ALA A 107 7.21 6.36 17.24
C ALA A 107 6.99 7.81 16.75
N GLU A 108 6.97 8.00 15.42
CA GLU A 108 6.91 9.30 14.75
C GLU A 108 5.50 9.64 14.25
N LYS A 109 4.51 8.79 14.53
CA LYS A 109 3.11 8.97 14.14
C LYS A 109 2.15 8.52 15.22
N ASP A 110 1.01 9.19 15.31
CA ASP A 110 -0.13 8.71 16.10
C ASP A 110 -0.71 7.46 15.46
N GLY A 111 -1.53 6.75 16.18
CA GLY A 111 -2.26 5.63 15.63
C GLY A 111 -2.65 4.56 16.62
N ALA A 112 -3.22 3.51 16.07
CA ALA A 112 -3.57 2.32 16.83
C ALA A 112 -2.94 1.09 16.19
N PHE A 113 -2.64 0.10 16.98
CA PHE A 113 -2.27 -1.22 16.51
C PHE A 113 -3.08 -2.29 17.21
N VAL A 114 -3.31 -3.37 16.50
CA VAL A 114 -4.04 -4.53 16.99
C VAL A 114 -3.10 -5.71 17.03
N ASN A 115 -3.02 -6.38 18.16
CA ASN A 115 -2.24 -7.60 18.30
C ASN A 115 -3.12 -8.86 18.12
N SER A 116 -2.52 -10.04 18.20
CA SER A 116 -3.21 -11.32 18.06
C SER A 116 -4.31 -11.56 19.12
N ALA A 117 -4.26 -10.88 20.25
CA ALA A 117 -5.31 -10.92 21.26
C ALA A 117 -6.52 -10.01 20.92
N ARG A 118 -6.53 -9.37 19.77
CA ARG A 118 -7.57 -8.45 19.31
C ARG A 118 -7.77 -7.22 20.18
N TRP A 119 -6.71 -6.78 20.84
CA TRP A 119 -6.69 -5.55 21.60
C TRP A 119 -6.28 -4.40 20.69
N ILE A 120 -7.09 -3.33 20.66
CA ILE A 120 -6.76 -2.08 19.98
C ILE A 120 -6.04 -1.20 20.98
N GLN A 121 -4.79 -0.84 20.69
CA GLN A 121 -3.95 -0.01 21.54
C GLN A 121 -3.65 1.30 20.81
N TRP A 122 -4.15 2.39 21.36
CA TRP A 122 -3.81 3.72 20.86
C TRP A 122 -2.45 4.15 21.37
N LYS A 123 -1.71 4.83 20.53
CA LYS A 123 -0.45 5.47 20.87
C LYS A 123 -0.36 6.88 20.30
N TRP A 124 0.32 7.74 21.00
CA TRP A 124 0.67 9.06 20.54
C TRP A 124 2.08 9.04 19.97
N LYS A 125 2.36 9.91 18.99
CA LYS A 125 3.72 10.09 18.50
C LYS A 125 4.61 10.64 19.63
N ALA A 126 5.85 10.15 19.66
CA ALA A 126 6.84 10.61 20.63
C ALA A 126 7.74 11.72 20.06
N VAL A 127 7.99 11.71 18.75
CA VAL A 127 8.83 12.66 18.02
C VAL A 127 8.23 12.93 16.65
N ASP A 128 8.62 14.02 16.02
CA ASP A 128 8.24 14.30 14.64
C ASP A 128 9.06 13.44 13.66
N PRO A 129 8.48 13.05 12.52
CA PRO A 129 9.21 12.33 11.49
C PRO A 129 10.40 13.14 10.96
N PRO A 130 11.53 12.50 10.66
CA PRO A 130 12.68 13.19 10.10
C PRO A 130 12.50 13.54 8.63
N GLY A 131 13.04 14.66 8.21
CA GLY A 131 13.10 15.06 6.81
C GLY A 131 11.74 15.09 6.12
N GLU A 132 11.59 14.32 5.05
CA GLU A 132 10.35 14.22 4.26
C GLU A 132 9.47 13.01 4.63
N ALA A 133 9.86 12.26 5.67
CA ALA A 133 9.09 11.10 6.09
C ALA A 133 7.68 11.49 6.54
N ARG A 134 6.69 10.70 6.12
CA ARG A 134 5.28 10.96 6.38
C ARG A 134 4.59 9.74 6.96
N PRO A 135 3.56 9.94 7.78
CA PRO A 135 2.69 8.86 8.20
C PRO A 135 2.00 8.16 7.02
N ASP A 136 1.76 6.86 7.13
CA ASP A 136 1.18 6.05 6.05
C ASP A 136 -0.16 6.60 5.55
N GLN A 137 -1.02 7.05 6.45
CA GLN A 137 -2.31 7.64 6.09
C GLN A 137 -2.15 8.90 5.24
N GLU A 138 -1.13 9.72 5.50
CA GLU A 138 -0.84 10.90 4.70
C GLU A 138 -0.32 10.51 3.31
N ILE A 139 0.57 9.52 3.23
CA ILE A 139 1.07 8.99 1.96
C ILE A 139 -0.09 8.48 1.11
N ILE A 140 -0.94 7.63 1.68
CA ILE A 140 -2.11 7.06 1.00
C ILE A 140 -3.08 8.16 0.56
N ALA A 141 -3.39 9.10 1.44
CA ALA A 141 -4.31 10.19 1.15
C ALA A 141 -3.82 11.06 -0.02
N ARG A 142 -2.54 11.42 -0.03
CA ARG A 142 -1.93 12.22 -1.11
C ARG A 142 -1.92 11.48 -2.44
N ILE A 143 -1.57 10.20 -2.46
CA ILE A 143 -1.63 9.37 -3.67
C ILE A 143 -3.06 9.33 -4.19
N PHE A 144 -4.02 9.08 -3.29
CA PHE A 144 -5.42 8.99 -3.65
C PHE A 144 -5.98 10.31 -4.22
N LEU A 145 -5.67 11.44 -3.59
CA LEU A 145 -6.08 12.75 -4.11
C LEU A 145 -5.49 13.03 -5.49
N ALA A 146 -4.23 12.68 -5.72
CA ALA A 146 -3.60 12.78 -7.03
C ALA A 146 -4.28 11.90 -8.09
N VAL A 147 -4.65 10.67 -7.71
CA VAL A 147 -5.42 9.76 -8.60
C VAL A 147 -6.80 10.35 -8.92
N ARG A 148 -7.51 10.89 -7.95
CA ARG A 148 -8.81 11.57 -8.19
C ARG A 148 -8.67 12.75 -9.15
N GLU A 149 -7.66 13.56 -8.96
CA GLU A 149 -7.38 14.72 -9.86
C GLU A 149 -7.09 14.24 -11.29
N LEU A 150 -6.28 13.20 -11.45
CA LEU A 150 -6.00 12.59 -12.75
C LEU A 150 -7.27 12.05 -13.40
N TYR A 151 -8.10 11.33 -12.66
CA TYR A 151 -9.39 10.83 -13.17
C TYR A 151 -10.35 11.95 -13.56
N ALA A 152 -10.38 13.03 -12.81
CA ALA A 152 -11.21 14.20 -13.14
C ALA A 152 -10.75 14.90 -14.43
N ARG A 153 -9.45 14.91 -14.70
CA ARG A 153 -8.85 15.56 -15.87
C ARG A 153 -8.83 14.69 -17.11
N GLU A 154 -8.50 13.41 -16.95
CA GLU A 154 -8.18 12.51 -18.07
C GLU A 154 -9.21 11.38 -18.23
N GLY A 155 -10.10 11.21 -17.28
CA GLY A 155 -10.98 10.05 -17.22
C GLY A 155 -10.23 8.79 -16.78
N GLY A 156 -10.83 7.62 -16.97
CA GLY A 156 -10.24 6.34 -16.61
C GLY A 156 -11.25 5.21 -16.69
N VAL A 157 -10.83 4.02 -16.30
CA VAL A 157 -11.67 2.80 -16.38
C VAL A 157 -12.82 2.83 -15.38
N HIS A 158 -12.59 3.45 -14.20
CA HIS A 158 -13.55 3.49 -13.09
C HIS A 158 -13.80 4.91 -12.58
N PRO A 159 -14.29 5.85 -13.42
CA PRO A 159 -14.40 7.26 -13.04
C PRO A 159 -15.39 7.48 -11.90
N ALA A 160 -16.54 6.86 -11.93
CA ALA A 160 -17.58 7.06 -10.91
C ALA A 160 -17.17 6.54 -9.51
N PRO A 161 -16.64 5.30 -9.35
CA PRO A 161 -16.12 4.86 -8.07
C PRO A 161 -15.01 5.74 -7.51
N VAL A 162 -14.06 6.17 -8.35
CA VAL A 162 -12.95 7.02 -7.90
C VAL A 162 -13.44 8.40 -7.48
N ALA A 163 -14.38 9.00 -8.22
CA ALA A 163 -14.97 10.29 -7.86
C ALA A 163 -15.82 10.22 -6.57
N ALA A 164 -16.46 9.07 -6.32
CA ALA A 164 -17.30 8.86 -5.14
C ALA A 164 -16.50 8.56 -3.86
N LEU A 165 -15.24 8.16 -3.98
CA LEU A 165 -14.36 7.98 -2.84
C LEU A 165 -13.99 9.34 -2.26
N ASP A 166 -14.70 9.77 -1.25
CA ASP A 166 -14.45 11.00 -0.52
C ASP A 166 -14.45 10.73 0.98
N TRP A 167 -13.41 11.16 1.64
CA TRP A 167 -13.29 11.11 3.09
C TRP A 167 -13.39 12.53 3.62
N TRP A 168 -14.46 12.80 4.34
CA TRP A 168 -14.75 14.12 4.88
C TRP A 168 -13.95 14.41 6.16
N TYR A 169 -12.64 14.23 6.07
CA TYR A 169 -11.74 14.62 7.14
C TYR A 169 -11.41 16.12 7.03
N SER A 170 -11.14 16.74 8.15
CA SER A 170 -10.81 18.16 8.23
C SER A 170 -9.62 18.56 7.36
N ASN A 171 -8.68 17.65 7.16
CA ASN A 171 -7.58 17.78 6.21
C ASN A 171 -7.48 16.52 5.33
N PRO A 172 -8.06 16.53 4.13
CA PRO A 172 -8.04 15.36 3.25
C PRO A 172 -6.63 14.89 2.83
N ALA A 173 -5.65 15.80 2.78
CA ALA A 173 -4.27 15.46 2.39
C ALA A 173 -3.44 14.89 3.55
N SER A 174 -3.87 15.11 4.79
CA SER A 174 -3.25 14.58 6.00
C SER A 174 -4.35 14.27 7.03
N PRO A 175 -5.12 13.20 6.81
CA PRO A 175 -6.25 12.84 7.66
C PRO A 175 -5.85 12.66 9.11
N SER A 176 -6.65 13.20 10.02
CA SER A 176 -6.48 12.97 11.44
C SER A 176 -6.85 11.52 11.77
N LEU A 177 -5.96 10.81 12.46
CA LEU A 177 -6.25 9.46 12.93
C LEU A 177 -7.30 9.44 14.05
N ASP A 178 -7.48 10.53 14.77
CA ASP A 178 -8.58 10.69 15.73
C ASP A 178 -9.94 10.75 15.01
N GLU A 179 -10.03 11.49 13.90
CA GLU A 179 -11.24 11.50 13.06
C GLU A 179 -11.50 10.11 12.47
N ALA A 180 -10.47 9.44 11.95
CA ALA A 180 -10.61 8.08 11.43
C ALA A 180 -11.04 7.07 12.53
N ALA A 181 -10.51 7.20 13.73
CA ALA A 181 -10.92 6.37 14.87
C ALA A 181 -12.39 6.63 15.28
N LYS A 182 -12.83 7.87 15.23
CA LYS A 182 -14.23 8.23 15.47
C LYS A 182 -15.14 7.60 14.41
N GLU A 183 -14.78 7.72 13.13
CA GLU A 183 -15.52 7.09 12.03
C GLU A 183 -15.62 5.57 12.21
N ILE A 184 -14.51 4.88 12.50
CA ILE A 184 -14.48 3.43 12.76
C ILE A 184 -15.40 3.05 13.93
N ASN A 185 -15.47 3.89 14.94
CA ASN A 185 -16.35 3.71 16.10
C ASN A 185 -17.81 4.12 15.84
N GLY A 186 -18.17 4.50 14.63
CA GLY A 186 -19.53 4.86 14.23
C GLY A 186 -19.93 6.29 14.56
N TRP A 187 -19.00 7.17 14.85
CA TRP A 187 -19.26 8.60 15.00
C TRP A 187 -19.32 9.24 13.61
N ALA A 188 -20.34 10.09 13.40
CA ALA A 188 -20.36 10.92 12.23
C ALA A 188 -19.25 11.99 12.37
N THR A 189 -18.42 12.12 11.37
CA THR A 189 -17.57 13.29 11.19
C THR A 189 -18.42 14.32 10.44
N GLU A 190 -18.95 15.31 11.16
CA GLU A 190 -19.64 16.46 10.57
C GLU A 190 -18.63 17.47 10.01
#